data_56b09fcadbaa26d2c47eb0acacb7753f
#
_entry.id   56b09fcadbaa26d2c47eb0acacb7753f
#
_cell.length_a   1.000
_cell.length_b   1.000
_cell.length_c   1.000
_cell.angle_alpha   90.00
_cell.angle_beta   90.00
_cell.angle_gamma   90.00
#
_symmetry.space_group_name_H-M   'P 1'
#
loop_
_entity.id
_entity.type
_entity.pdbx_description
1 polymer ?
#
loop_
_entity_poly.entity_id
_entity_poly.type
_entity_poly.pdbx_seq_one_letter_code
_entity_poly.pdbx_strand_id
1 'polypeptide(L)'
;LNKTKISISNDDTRHYLNGIYLHATESNKNTFLTGVATDSHRLSSSSILVDNIKNFASIIIPRKTVFQLCSLLDNLEEKLIIQTSANKIKFSLGKINLISKVIDGKFPDYQKVVPKNNTKTLTVSSSDFITSVERVASVSLDRKEGVKLELSRDKLKLSVNSTNSGDGNEVVNAKYNGEDLAIGFNSKYLIDIASEVEDKNLTFSLKDSTSPVLVLD
;
A
#
# COMPACT_ATOMS: atom_id res chain seq x y z
N LEU A 1 -6.81 -7.81 0.00
CA LEU A 1 -6.39 -7.56 1.41
C LEU A 1 -4.87 -7.50 1.54
N ASN A 2 -4.10 -8.38 0.90
CA ASN A 2 -2.64 -8.37 0.97
C ASN A 2 -2.07 -7.01 0.57
N LYS A 3 -2.46 -6.48 -0.61
CA LYS A 3 -2.04 -5.16 -1.11
C LYS A 3 -2.37 -3.97 -0.18
N THR A 4 -3.30 -4.13 0.76
CA THR A 4 -3.73 -3.03 1.65
C THR A 4 -3.25 -3.18 3.09
N LYS A 5 -3.05 -4.41 3.58
CA LYS A 5 -2.64 -4.67 4.98
C LYS A 5 -1.30 -4.01 5.36
N ILE A 6 -0.42 -3.78 4.39
CA ILE A 6 0.90 -3.16 4.60
C ILE A 6 0.82 -1.73 5.14
N SER A 7 -0.27 -1.01 4.84
CA SER A 7 -0.48 0.38 5.27
C SER A 7 -1.35 0.52 6.51
N ILE A 8 -1.70 -0.56 7.19
CA ILE A 8 -2.47 -0.49 8.45
C ILE A 8 -1.60 0.16 9.54
N SER A 9 -2.15 1.17 10.22
CA SER A 9 -1.48 1.83 11.34
C SER A 9 -1.31 0.91 12.57
N ASN A 10 -0.27 1.21 13.35
CA ASN A 10 -0.03 0.62 14.67
C ASN A 10 -0.20 1.67 15.80
N ASP A 11 -0.69 2.86 15.49
CA ASP A 11 -0.86 3.94 16.44
C ASP A 11 -2.17 3.75 17.22
N ASP A 12 -2.07 3.42 18.49
CA ASP A 12 -3.22 3.18 19.37
C ASP A 12 -4.06 4.44 19.62
N THR A 13 -3.49 5.63 19.41
CA THR A 13 -4.24 6.89 19.59
C THR A 13 -5.22 7.14 18.46
N ARG A 14 -4.97 6.60 17.27
CA ARG A 14 -5.80 6.69 16.08
C ARG A 14 -6.37 5.33 15.69
N HIS A 15 -7.07 4.70 16.63
CA HIS A 15 -7.59 3.33 16.49
C HIS A 15 -8.41 3.10 15.20
N TYR A 16 -9.08 4.14 14.66
CA TYR A 16 -9.81 4.06 13.39
C TYR A 16 -8.90 3.83 12.16
N LEU A 17 -7.58 3.95 12.30
CA LEU A 17 -6.59 3.59 11.28
C LEU A 17 -5.99 2.18 11.49
N ASN A 18 -6.33 1.49 12.59
CA ASN A 18 -5.75 0.19 12.93
C ASN A 18 -6.46 -0.98 12.23
N GLY A 19 -6.90 -0.75 10.99
CA GLY A 19 -7.60 -1.75 10.20
C GLY A 19 -7.72 -1.35 8.74
N ILE A 20 -8.46 -2.16 7.98
CA ILE A 20 -8.82 -1.88 6.60
C ILE A 20 -10.24 -1.33 6.56
N TYR A 21 -10.39 -0.15 6.00
CA TYR A 21 -11.69 0.41 5.65
C TYR A 21 -12.22 -0.28 4.39
N LEU A 22 -13.30 -1.04 4.56
CA LEU A 22 -13.95 -1.78 3.49
C LEU A 22 -15.28 -1.10 3.15
N HIS A 23 -15.45 -0.74 1.90
CA HIS A 23 -16.66 -0.05 1.43
C HIS A 23 -16.96 -0.36 -0.02
N ALA A 24 -18.22 -0.15 -0.44
CA ALA A 24 -18.60 -0.23 -1.84
C ALA A 24 -18.27 1.09 -2.56
N THR A 25 -17.78 0.98 -3.78
CA THR A 25 -17.56 2.11 -4.70
C THR A 25 -18.24 1.80 -6.04
N GLU A 26 -18.72 2.82 -6.73
CA GLU A 26 -19.32 2.70 -8.05
C GLU A 26 -18.46 3.39 -9.10
N SER A 27 -18.20 2.71 -10.19
CA SER A 27 -17.51 3.27 -11.36
C SER A 27 -18.02 2.62 -12.63
N ASN A 28 -18.37 3.44 -13.64
CA ASN A 28 -18.84 2.98 -14.95
C ASN A 28 -19.99 1.93 -14.88
N LYS A 29 -20.96 2.14 -13.99
CA LYS A 29 -22.10 1.22 -13.73
C LYS A 29 -21.70 -0.13 -13.09
N ASN A 30 -20.46 -0.30 -12.72
CA ASN A 30 -19.97 -1.45 -11.98
C ASN A 30 -19.82 -1.12 -10.50
N THR A 31 -20.08 -2.10 -9.66
CA THR A 31 -19.87 -1.97 -8.21
C THR A 31 -18.60 -2.70 -7.82
N PHE A 32 -17.76 -2.03 -7.05
CA PHE A 32 -16.53 -2.58 -6.52
C PHE A 32 -16.57 -2.64 -5.00
N LEU A 33 -15.96 -3.67 -4.45
CA LEU A 33 -15.61 -3.72 -3.03
C LEU A 33 -14.19 -3.22 -2.88
N THR A 34 -14.03 -2.09 -2.22
CA THR A 34 -12.76 -1.38 -2.07
C THR A 34 -12.26 -1.47 -0.64
N GLY A 35 -11.03 -1.93 -0.47
CA GLY A 35 -10.30 -1.91 0.79
C GLY A 35 -9.25 -0.81 0.78
N VAL A 36 -9.19 -0.03 1.86
CA VAL A 36 -8.23 1.08 2.03
C VAL A 36 -7.60 1.02 3.41
N ALA A 37 -6.31 1.24 3.49
CA ALA A 37 -5.58 1.40 4.74
C ALA A 37 -4.58 2.54 4.65
N THR A 38 -4.31 3.21 5.76
CA THR A 38 -3.31 4.27 5.87
C THR A 38 -2.75 4.35 7.29
N ASP A 39 -1.47 4.68 7.39
CA ASP A 39 -0.78 5.01 8.65
C ASP A 39 -0.44 6.51 8.75
N SER A 40 -1.02 7.35 7.87
CA SER A 40 -0.77 8.78 7.66
C SER A 40 0.51 9.13 6.90
N HIS A 41 1.40 8.19 6.65
CA HIS A 41 2.60 8.36 5.83
C HIS A 41 2.46 7.74 4.45
N ARG A 42 1.67 6.67 4.38
CA ARG A 42 1.33 5.96 3.14
C ARG A 42 -0.13 5.54 3.16
N LEU A 43 -0.66 5.30 1.98
CA LEU A 43 -2.02 4.82 1.77
C LEU A 43 -2.00 3.72 0.72
N SER A 44 -2.68 2.62 0.99
CA SER A 44 -2.90 1.55 0.02
C SER A 44 -4.39 1.35 -0.22
N SER A 45 -4.77 1.22 -1.49
CA SER A 45 -6.15 0.97 -1.92
C SER A 45 -6.18 -0.15 -2.95
N SER A 46 -7.11 -1.06 -2.81
CA SER A 46 -7.33 -2.14 -3.78
C SER A 46 -8.81 -2.40 -3.93
N SER A 47 -9.27 -2.62 -5.16
CA SER A 47 -10.68 -2.80 -5.49
C SER A 47 -10.88 -4.08 -6.28
N ILE A 48 -11.96 -4.79 -5.99
CA ILE A 48 -12.40 -5.95 -6.76
C ILE A 48 -13.81 -5.72 -7.28
N LEU A 49 -14.05 -6.13 -8.52
CA LEU A 49 -15.39 -6.11 -9.09
C LEU A 49 -16.26 -7.14 -8.35
N VAL A 50 -17.47 -6.75 -7.99
CA VAL A 50 -18.40 -7.62 -7.28
C VAL A 50 -19.80 -7.49 -7.85
N ASP A 51 -20.44 -8.63 -8.02
CA ASP A 51 -21.83 -8.69 -8.43
C ASP A 51 -22.74 -8.58 -7.21
N ASN A 52 -23.78 -7.75 -7.31
CA ASN A 52 -24.89 -7.72 -6.33
C ASN A 52 -24.53 -7.35 -4.88
N ILE A 53 -23.70 -6.34 -4.65
CA ILE A 53 -23.64 -5.73 -3.32
C ILE A 53 -24.90 -4.86 -3.12
N LYS A 54 -25.83 -5.34 -2.30
CA LYS A 54 -26.98 -4.54 -1.85
C LYS A 54 -26.71 -4.05 -0.44
N ASN A 55 -26.79 -2.73 -0.22
CA ASN A 55 -26.75 -2.09 1.11
C ASN A 55 -25.51 -2.44 1.96
N PHE A 56 -24.32 -2.48 1.35
CA PHE A 56 -23.09 -2.73 2.10
C PHE A 56 -22.72 -1.50 2.94
N ALA A 57 -22.86 -1.62 4.26
CA ALA A 57 -22.40 -0.60 5.18
C ALA A 57 -20.86 -0.56 5.20
N SER A 58 -20.29 0.63 5.05
CA SER A 58 -18.84 0.83 5.18
C SER A 58 -18.39 0.48 6.59
N ILE A 59 -17.31 -0.28 6.72
CA ILE A 59 -16.80 -0.78 8.00
C ILE A 59 -15.29 -0.73 8.06
N ILE A 60 -14.72 -0.72 9.26
CA ILE A 60 -13.27 -0.85 9.47
C ILE A 60 -13.01 -2.23 10.09
N ILE A 61 -12.33 -3.09 9.35
CA ILE A 61 -11.95 -4.45 9.78
C ILE A 61 -10.68 -4.36 10.61
N PRO A 62 -10.65 -4.83 11.87
CA PRO A 62 -9.47 -4.74 12.72
C PRO A 62 -8.26 -5.47 12.12
N ARG A 63 -7.06 -4.92 12.32
CA ARG A 63 -5.79 -5.48 11.87
C ARG A 63 -5.67 -6.99 12.12
N LYS A 64 -5.95 -7.43 13.36
CA LYS A 64 -5.86 -8.87 13.73
C LYS A 64 -6.77 -9.73 12.85
N THR A 65 -7.97 -9.28 12.58
CA THR A 65 -8.94 -9.98 11.73
C THR A 65 -8.46 -10.03 10.28
N VAL A 66 -7.88 -8.94 9.77
CA VAL A 66 -7.31 -8.89 8.40
C VAL A 66 -6.22 -9.95 8.25
N PHE A 67 -5.24 -9.99 9.15
CA PHE A 67 -4.14 -10.95 9.07
C PHE A 67 -4.62 -12.39 9.18
N GLN A 68 -5.57 -12.67 10.09
CA GLN A 68 -6.19 -14.00 10.21
C GLN A 68 -6.93 -14.40 8.94
N LEU A 69 -7.67 -13.46 8.34
CA LEU A 69 -8.40 -13.70 7.09
C LEU A 69 -7.45 -13.96 5.92
N CYS A 70 -6.37 -13.18 5.78
CA CYS A 70 -5.35 -13.43 4.76
C CYS A 70 -4.79 -14.85 4.87
N SER A 71 -4.38 -15.26 6.08
CA SER A 71 -3.87 -16.62 6.32
C SER A 71 -4.88 -17.73 5.99
N LEU A 72 -6.17 -17.47 6.14
CA LEU A 72 -7.21 -18.45 5.78
C LEU A 72 -7.45 -18.50 4.26
N LEU A 73 -7.24 -17.37 3.56
CA LEU A 73 -7.48 -17.25 2.12
C LEU A 73 -6.34 -17.81 1.26
N ASP A 74 -5.11 -17.81 1.76
CA ASP A 74 -3.90 -18.18 1.00
C ASP A 74 -3.93 -19.60 0.41
N ASN A 75 -4.83 -20.47 0.89
CA ASN A 75 -4.90 -21.89 0.49
C ASN A 75 -6.29 -22.34 0.01
N LEU A 76 -7.21 -21.43 -0.30
CA LEU A 76 -8.59 -21.80 -0.59
C LEU A 76 -9.09 -21.17 -1.90
N GLU A 77 -9.55 -22.02 -2.81
CA GLU A 77 -10.24 -21.61 -4.06
C GLU A 77 -11.76 -21.40 -3.87
N GLU A 78 -12.25 -21.47 -2.64
CA GLU A 78 -13.67 -21.39 -2.32
C GLU A 78 -14.18 -19.94 -2.31
N LYS A 79 -15.48 -19.78 -2.59
CA LYS A 79 -16.12 -18.45 -2.52
C LYS A 79 -16.17 -17.93 -1.08
N LEU A 80 -15.68 -16.72 -0.89
CA LEU A 80 -15.82 -15.99 0.36
C LEU A 80 -17.19 -15.31 0.44
N ILE A 81 -17.96 -15.62 1.48
CA ILE A 81 -19.22 -14.94 1.79
C ILE A 81 -18.96 -13.94 2.92
N ILE A 82 -19.30 -12.68 2.68
CA ILE A 82 -19.15 -11.59 3.65
C ILE A 82 -20.53 -11.14 4.09
N GLN A 83 -20.77 -11.15 5.40
CA GLN A 83 -21.99 -10.66 6.02
C GLN A 83 -21.64 -9.60 7.06
N THR A 84 -22.33 -8.48 7.03
CA THR A 84 -22.10 -7.35 7.94
C THR A 84 -23.32 -7.08 8.79
N SER A 85 -23.09 -6.58 10.00
CA SER A 85 -24.09 -5.98 10.88
C SER A 85 -23.54 -4.66 11.42
N ALA A 86 -24.31 -3.97 12.26
CA ALA A 86 -23.89 -2.66 12.79
C ALA A 86 -22.51 -2.66 13.46
N ASN A 87 -22.12 -3.76 14.14
CA ASN A 87 -20.87 -3.82 14.91
C ASN A 87 -20.06 -5.09 14.70
N LYS A 88 -20.41 -5.94 13.73
CA LYS A 88 -19.73 -7.20 13.45
C LYS A 88 -19.64 -7.46 11.96
N ILE A 89 -18.61 -8.20 11.60
CA ILE A 89 -18.45 -8.80 10.27
C ILE A 89 -18.23 -10.31 10.42
N LYS A 90 -18.82 -11.06 9.52
CA LYS A 90 -18.64 -12.52 9.39
C LYS A 90 -18.11 -12.84 8.01
N PHE A 91 -17.08 -13.65 7.98
CA PHE A 91 -16.50 -14.26 6.79
C PHE A 91 -16.76 -15.75 6.83
N SER A 92 -17.38 -16.29 5.78
CA SER A 92 -17.64 -17.73 5.66
C SER A 92 -16.89 -18.29 4.47
N LEU A 93 -16.04 -19.29 4.71
CA LEU A 93 -15.23 -20.03 3.74
C LEU A 93 -15.48 -21.52 3.94
N GLY A 94 -16.23 -22.13 3.06
CA GLY A 94 -16.59 -23.53 3.21
C GLY A 94 -17.17 -23.84 4.61
N LYS A 95 -16.47 -24.64 5.40
CA LYS A 95 -16.86 -24.99 6.78
C LYS A 95 -16.34 -24.00 7.84
N ILE A 96 -15.50 -23.03 7.45
CA ILE A 96 -14.87 -22.07 8.37
C ILE A 96 -15.73 -20.82 8.45
N ASN A 97 -15.97 -20.34 9.67
CA ASN A 97 -16.59 -19.04 9.93
C ASN A 97 -15.68 -18.20 10.83
N LEU A 98 -15.27 -17.05 10.32
CA LEU A 98 -14.54 -16.03 11.08
C LEU A 98 -15.49 -14.89 11.41
N ILE A 99 -15.70 -14.62 12.70
CA ILE A 99 -16.56 -13.52 13.16
C ILE A 99 -15.69 -12.53 13.95
N SER A 100 -15.82 -11.25 13.63
CA SER A 100 -15.09 -10.19 14.31
C SER A 100 -16.01 -9.01 14.64
N LYS A 101 -15.68 -8.28 15.70
CA LYS A 101 -16.17 -6.90 15.86
C LYS A 101 -15.49 -6.02 14.82
N VAL A 102 -16.17 -4.98 14.38
CA VAL A 102 -15.57 -3.92 13.57
C VAL A 102 -15.05 -2.81 14.48
N ILE A 103 -14.11 -2.01 13.98
CA ILE A 103 -13.64 -0.83 14.70
C ILE A 103 -14.72 0.25 14.59
N ASP A 104 -15.14 0.79 15.72
CA ASP A 104 -16.00 1.95 15.78
C ASP A 104 -15.17 3.22 15.51
N GLY A 105 -15.64 4.04 14.58
CA GLY A 105 -14.94 5.26 14.17
C GLY A 105 -15.19 5.62 12.71
N LYS A 106 -14.83 6.85 12.38
CA LYS A 106 -14.95 7.36 11.00
C LYS A 106 -13.58 7.33 10.32
N PHE A 107 -13.46 6.53 9.25
CA PHE A 107 -12.27 6.54 8.43
C PHE A 107 -12.13 7.88 7.70
N PRO A 108 -10.91 8.44 7.55
CA PRO A 108 -10.69 9.70 6.85
C PRO A 108 -11.15 9.65 5.39
N ASP A 109 -11.50 10.81 4.83
CA ASP A 109 -11.78 10.97 3.41
C ASP A 109 -10.48 10.85 2.61
N TYR A 110 -10.08 9.62 2.35
CA TYR A 110 -8.82 9.28 1.70
C TYR A 110 -8.73 9.76 0.24
N GLN A 111 -9.87 9.95 -0.43
CA GLN A 111 -9.89 10.38 -1.82
C GLN A 111 -9.31 11.79 -2.00
N LYS A 112 -9.30 12.60 -0.94
CA LYS A 112 -8.72 13.94 -0.96
C LYS A 112 -7.19 13.94 -0.97
N VAL A 113 -6.56 12.88 -0.50
CA VAL A 113 -5.09 12.79 -0.42
C VAL A 113 -4.48 12.02 -1.58
N VAL A 114 -5.28 11.31 -2.38
CA VAL A 114 -4.81 10.64 -3.59
C VAL A 114 -4.41 11.69 -4.64
N PRO A 115 -3.13 11.69 -5.09
CA PRO A 115 -2.66 12.68 -6.06
C PRO A 115 -3.33 12.50 -7.43
N LYS A 116 -3.75 13.60 -8.03
CA LYS A 116 -4.45 13.60 -9.34
C LYS A 116 -3.62 14.24 -10.47
N ASN A 117 -2.56 14.95 -10.13
CA ASN A 117 -1.82 15.80 -11.07
C ASN A 117 -0.33 15.42 -11.17
N ASN A 118 -0.01 14.15 -10.95
CA ASN A 118 1.32 13.61 -11.13
C ASN A 118 1.54 13.31 -12.61
N THR A 119 2.46 14.02 -13.27
CA THR A 119 2.70 13.95 -14.72
C THR A 119 4.03 13.27 -15.08
N LYS A 120 4.93 13.13 -14.12
CA LYS A 120 6.24 12.49 -14.33
C LYS A 120 6.11 11.01 -14.01
N THR A 121 6.62 10.15 -14.87
CA THR A 121 6.53 8.69 -14.71
C THR A 121 7.91 8.07 -14.63
N LEU A 122 8.14 7.28 -13.59
CA LEU A 122 9.30 6.41 -13.44
C LEU A 122 8.82 4.97 -13.54
N THR A 123 9.47 4.17 -14.40
CA THR A 123 9.24 2.73 -14.49
C THR A 123 10.56 2.00 -14.26
N VAL A 124 10.56 1.05 -13.35
CA VAL A 124 11.75 0.27 -12.95
C VAL A 124 11.37 -1.20 -12.71
N SER A 125 12.29 -2.14 -12.95
CA SER A 125 12.10 -3.55 -12.59
C SER A 125 11.81 -3.69 -11.09
N SER A 126 10.74 -4.40 -10.74
CA SER A 126 10.33 -4.60 -9.34
C SER A 126 11.42 -5.33 -8.53
N SER A 127 11.98 -6.42 -9.06
CA SER A 127 13.03 -7.21 -8.40
C SER A 127 14.32 -6.41 -8.20
N ASP A 128 14.74 -5.66 -9.25
CA ASP A 128 15.98 -4.87 -9.17
C ASP A 128 15.81 -3.72 -8.17
N PHE A 129 14.62 -3.08 -8.17
CA PHE A 129 14.32 -2.01 -7.24
C PHE A 129 14.35 -2.48 -5.78
N ILE A 130 13.64 -3.59 -5.45
CA ILE A 130 13.63 -4.16 -4.10
C ILE A 130 15.06 -4.48 -3.64
N THR A 131 15.79 -5.24 -4.45
CA THR A 131 17.15 -5.68 -4.12
C THR A 131 18.10 -4.49 -3.92
N SER A 132 17.97 -3.45 -4.74
CA SER A 132 18.81 -2.26 -4.65
C SER A 132 18.45 -1.40 -3.43
N VAL A 133 17.15 -1.25 -3.11
CA VAL A 133 16.73 -0.56 -1.87
C VAL A 133 17.22 -1.32 -0.64
N GLU A 134 17.13 -2.65 -0.61
CA GLU A 134 17.64 -3.47 0.49
C GLU A 134 19.14 -3.29 0.69
N ARG A 135 19.92 -3.31 -0.41
CA ARG A 135 21.39 -3.12 -0.37
C ARG A 135 21.77 -1.75 0.18
N VAL A 136 21.21 -0.65 -0.35
CA VAL A 136 21.55 0.69 0.15
C VAL A 136 21.06 0.92 1.58
N ALA A 137 19.91 0.34 1.95
CA ALA A 137 19.36 0.44 3.31
C ALA A 137 20.15 -0.39 4.35
N SER A 138 20.90 -1.41 3.91
CA SER A 138 21.70 -2.25 4.81
C SER A 138 22.85 -1.50 5.49
N VAL A 139 23.26 -0.36 4.95
CA VAL A 139 24.28 0.52 5.55
C VAL A 139 23.77 1.14 6.86
N SER A 140 22.48 1.35 7.00
CA SER A 140 21.88 1.90 8.20
C SER A 140 21.56 0.78 9.21
N LEU A 141 22.15 0.87 10.42
CA LEU A 141 21.92 -0.10 11.50
C LEU A 141 20.44 -0.16 11.93
N ASP A 142 19.77 0.99 11.94
CA ASP A 142 18.40 1.11 12.43
C ASP A 142 17.33 0.95 11.32
N ARG A 143 17.72 0.87 10.05
CA ARG A 143 16.82 0.88 8.88
C ARG A 143 15.75 2.01 8.91
N LYS A 144 16.02 3.04 9.70
CA LYS A 144 15.12 4.20 9.86
C LYS A 144 15.50 5.37 8.95
N GLU A 145 16.71 5.31 8.40
CA GLU A 145 17.18 6.34 7.49
C GLU A 145 16.42 6.29 6.18
N GLY A 146 16.16 7.48 5.64
CA GLY A 146 15.47 7.61 4.37
C GLY A 146 16.38 7.20 3.20
N VAL A 147 15.81 6.52 2.22
CA VAL A 147 16.44 6.31 0.93
C VAL A 147 16.12 7.50 0.04
N LYS A 148 17.15 8.18 -0.46
CA LYS A 148 17.04 9.23 -1.47
C LYS A 148 17.01 8.58 -2.85
N LEU A 149 16.00 8.91 -3.62
CA LEU A 149 15.86 8.58 -5.03
C LEU A 149 16.24 9.81 -5.86
N GLU A 150 17.27 9.70 -6.68
CA GLU A 150 17.65 10.72 -7.66
C GLU A 150 17.31 10.18 -9.06
N LEU A 151 16.30 10.81 -9.66
CA LEU A 151 15.75 10.42 -10.94
C LEU A 151 16.36 11.31 -12.04
N SER A 152 16.91 10.70 -13.05
CA SER A 152 17.34 11.35 -14.28
C SER A 152 17.01 10.46 -15.47
N ARG A 153 17.18 10.95 -16.68
CA ARG A 153 16.86 10.19 -17.88
C ARG A 153 17.57 8.83 -17.86
N ASP A 154 16.78 7.74 -17.95
CA ASP A 154 17.22 6.34 -18.02
C ASP A 154 18.01 5.83 -16.79
N LYS A 155 17.99 6.56 -15.68
CA LYS A 155 18.71 6.19 -14.45
C LYS A 155 17.93 6.54 -13.20
N LEU A 156 17.94 5.62 -12.24
CA LEU A 156 17.52 5.83 -10.87
C LEU A 156 18.74 5.60 -9.98
N LYS A 157 19.23 6.65 -9.30
CA LYS A 157 20.24 6.50 -8.27
C LYS A 157 19.56 6.44 -6.91
N LEU A 158 19.88 5.42 -6.15
CA LEU A 158 19.47 5.23 -4.76
C LEU A 158 20.64 5.58 -3.85
N SER A 159 20.39 6.32 -2.79
CA SER A 159 21.42 6.62 -1.81
C SER A 159 20.87 6.69 -0.39
N VAL A 160 21.67 6.22 0.55
CA VAL A 160 21.47 6.36 1.99
C VAL A 160 22.73 6.95 2.57
N ASN A 161 22.57 7.96 3.40
CA ASN A 161 23.66 8.63 4.13
C ASN A 161 23.44 8.37 5.61
N SER A 162 24.30 7.56 6.21
CA SER A 162 24.28 7.30 7.64
C SER A 162 25.50 7.95 8.32
N THR A 163 25.23 8.84 9.25
CA THR A 163 26.27 9.55 10.00
C THR A 163 27.17 8.60 10.80
N ASN A 164 26.69 7.40 11.13
CA ASN A 164 27.37 6.45 12.00
C ASN A 164 27.93 5.22 11.27
N SER A 165 27.44 4.93 10.07
CA SER A 165 27.71 3.64 9.40
C SER A 165 28.26 3.79 7.99
N GLY A 166 28.31 5.00 7.44
CA GLY A 166 28.82 5.29 6.10
C GLY A 166 27.69 5.47 5.06
N ASP A 167 28.06 5.43 3.79
CA ASP A 167 27.19 5.77 2.68
C ASP A 167 26.92 4.56 1.79
N GLY A 168 25.66 4.33 1.43
CA GLY A 168 25.22 3.36 0.42
C GLY A 168 24.80 4.09 -0.85
N ASN A 169 25.33 3.68 -2.00
CA ASN A 169 24.93 4.22 -3.30
C ASN A 169 24.77 3.09 -4.31
N GLU A 170 23.70 3.15 -5.09
CA GLU A 170 23.45 2.21 -6.19
C GLU A 170 22.73 2.89 -7.35
N VAL A 171 22.98 2.43 -8.57
CA VAL A 171 22.34 2.92 -9.78
C VAL A 171 21.56 1.78 -10.43
N VAL A 172 20.28 2.00 -10.67
CA VAL A 172 19.37 1.05 -11.31
C VAL A 172 18.92 1.62 -12.65
N ASN A 173 18.85 0.75 -13.67
CA ASN A 173 18.27 1.14 -14.94
C ASN A 173 16.77 1.38 -14.78
N ALA A 174 16.31 2.51 -15.24
CA ALA A 174 14.93 2.89 -15.14
C ALA A 174 14.51 3.76 -16.34
N LYS A 175 13.24 3.81 -16.66
CA LYS A 175 12.69 4.75 -17.64
C LYS A 175 12.04 5.90 -16.89
N TYR A 176 12.49 7.11 -17.15
CA TYR A 176 11.95 8.31 -16.54
C TYR A 176 11.71 9.40 -17.58
N ASN A 177 10.53 10.03 -17.56
CA ASN A 177 10.10 10.99 -18.56
C ASN A 177 10.07 12.45 -18.05
N GLY A 178 10.52 12.72 -16.83
CA GLY A 178 10.50 14.03 -16.21
C GLY A 178 11.87 14.73 -16.23
N GLU A 179 11.88 15.95 -15.73
CA GLU A 179 13.10 16.66 -15.35
C GLU A 179 13.74 15.98 -14.14
N ASP A 180 15.05 16.18 -13.96
CA ASP A 180 15.78 15.63 -12.84
C ASP A 180 15.08 15.95 -11.50
N LEU A 181 14.87 14.93 -10.70
CA LEU A 181 14.11 15.01 -9.46
C LEU A 181 14.79 14.20 -8.36
N ALA A 182 14.88 14.79 -7.17
CA ALA A 182 15.35 14.09 -5.99
C ALA A 182 14.24 14.06 -4.92
N ILE A 183 13.94 12.88 -4.38
CA ILE A 183 12.89 12.67 -3.38
C ILE A 183 13.31 11.59 -2.40
N GLY A 184 12.95 11.74 -1.11
CA GLY A 184 13.29 10.81 -0.04
C GLY A 184 12.10 9.99 0.43
N PHE A 185 12.34 8.71 0.74
CA PHE A 185 11.33 7.79 1.26
C PHE A 185 11.89 6.93 2.40
N ASN A 186 11.02 6.44 3.24
CA ASN A 186 11.35 5.37 4.16
C ASN A 186 11.61 4.07 3.38
N SER A 187 12.77 3.43 3.59
CA SER A 187 13.17 2.21 2.87
C SER A 187 12.17 1.07 3.03
N LYS A 188 11.66 0.89 4.26
CA LYS A 188 10.66 -0.15 4.54
C LYS A 188 9.38 0.07 3.73
N TYR A 189 8.93 1.31 3.60
CA TYR A 189 7.72 1.60 2.83
C TYR A 189 7.90 1.28 1.34
N LEU A 190 9.07 1.59 0.78
CA LEU A 190 9.40 1.25 -0.60
C LEU A 190 9.38 -0.27 -0.83
N ILE A 191 10.02 -1.03 0.07
CA ILE A 191 10.07 -2.49 -0.01
C ILE A 191 8.68 -3.10 0.16
N ASP A 192 7.92 -2.67 1.19
CA ASP A 192 6.57 -3.17 1.45
C ASP A 192 5.67 -2.99 0.22
N ILE A 193 5.68 -1.79 -0.39
CA ILE A 193 4.86 -1.48 -1.55
C ILE A 193 5.32 -2.29 -2.77
N ALA A 194 6.63 -2.32 -3.04
CA ALA A 194 7.18 -3.01 -4.19
C ALA A 194 6.95 -4.53 -4.15
N SER A 195 6.89 -5.11 -2.94
CA SER A 195 6.65 -6.53 -2.73
C SER A 195 5.18 -6.96 -2.97
N GLU A 196 4.25 -6.01 -2.95
CA GLU A 196 2.82 -6.29 -3.18
C GLU A 196 2.36 -6.02 -4.62
N VAL A 197 3.26 -5.46 -5.46
CA VAL A 197 2.99 -5.27 -6.89
C VAL A 197 3.26 -6.58 -7.63
N GLU A 198 2.25 -7.04 -8.39
CA GLU A 198 2.33 -8.33 -9.10
C GLU A 198 3.06 -8.22 -10.44
N ASP A 199 3.10 -7.02 -11.00
CA ASP A 199 3.77 -6.76 -12.26
C ASP A 199 5.31 -6.82 -12.12
N LYS A 200 5.98 -7.19 -13.22
CA LYS A 200 7.46 -7.21 -13.29
C LYS A 200 8.07 -5.81 -13.12
N ASN A 201 7.31 -4.77 -13.39
CA ASN A 201 7.75 -3.39 -13.33
C ASN A 201 6.90 -2.58 -12.37
N LEU A 202 7.56 -1.77 -11.56
CA LEU A 202 6.94 -0.74 -10.75
C LEU A 202 6.79 0.54 -11.55
N THR A 203 5.63 1.15 -11.49
CA THR A 203 5.37 2.45 -12.08
C THR A 203 5.05 3.47 -11.01
N PHE A 204 5.89 4.50 -10.90
CA PHE A 204 5.70 5.64 -10.00
C PHE A 204 5.21 6.83 -10.80
N SER A 205 4.15 7.47 -10.34
CA SER A 205 3.70 8.77 -10.83
C SER A 205 4.09 9.85 -9.83
N LEU A 206 4.86 10.83 -10.29
CA LEU A 206 5.47 11.88 -9.47
C LEU A 206 5.09 13.27 -10.00
N LYS A 207 5.19 14.27 -9.14
CA LYS A 207 5.03 15.68 -9.48
C LYS A 207 6.30 16.48 -9.17
N ASP A 208 6.67 16.52 -7.91
CA ASP A 208 7.83 17.24 -7.37
C ASP A 208 8.40 16.50 -6.14
N SER A 209 9.41 17.08 -5.48
CA SER A 209 10.11 16.48 -4.34
C SER A 209 9.31 16.43 -3.04
N THR A 210 8.16 17.09 -2.96
CA THR A 210 7.36 17.25 -1.73
C THR A 210 5.95 16.70 -1.86
N SER A 211 5.48 16.52 -3.09
CA SER A 211 4.13 15.99 -3.36
C SER A 211 4.05 14.47 -3.14
N PRO A 212 2.88 13.97 -2.75
CA PRO A 212 2.65 12.53 -2.65
C PRO A 212 2.90 11.82 -3.98
N VAL A 213 3.49 10.65 -3.91
CA VAL A 213 3.79 9.79 -5.07
C VAL A 213 2.76 8.68 -5.14
N LEU A 214 2.28 8.39 -6.34
CA LEU A 214 1.39 7.28 -6.62
C LEU A 214 2.19 6.12 -7.21
N VAL A 215 2.04 4.93 -6.65
CA VAL A 215 2.57 3.68 -7.20
C VAL A 215 1.40 2.88 -7.76
N LEU A 216 1.53 2.44 -8.99
CA LEU A 216 0.52 1.68 -9.72
C LEU A 216 0.97 0.24 -9.93
N ASP A 217 0.00 -0.66 -9.84
CA ASP A 217 0.07 -2.08 -10.14
C ASP A 217 -0.67 -2.35 -11.45
#